data_0f8ede6eff2964113e196e29faa22a48
#
_entry.id   0f8ede6eff2964113e196e29faa22a48
#
_cell.length_a   1.000
_cell.length_b   1.000
_cell.length_c   1.000
_cell.angle_alpha   90.00
_cell.angle_beta   90.00
_cell.angle_gamma   90.00
#
_symmetry.space_group_name_H-M   'P 1'
#
loop_
_entity.id
_entity.type
_entity.pdbx_description
1 polymer ?
#
loop_
_entity_poly.entity_id
_entity_poly.type
_entity_poly.pdbx_seq_one_letter_code
_entity_poly.pdbx_strand_id
1 'polypeptide(L)'
;MSFTNKNFTLDIFSSRLYFLLFVLIFYSCSPTVILLDNKPDLVDSGYEFYVNRNIKKANSNPNNPNILINACKSLTLHSFGFTMEKADRMVMTDYNNSMELYAKANSSFSEAVNYGDQSLSIKFTNYKDWISGVSDQKPIFKKDDIFFLYWTAGAYGGAIKSSKGDPNWIIQLPKIGKLLEAAIEIDPNWNRGSLLGAMISYTMIRHDAPNDKELVAKEFFKNALKASNNLDIGLYVSMAESVCIPNQDRNEFTNLLYKAINIDINADPDLRLANIINKKRAEWLLDNIDEFFY
;
A
#
# COMPACT_ATOMS: atom_id res chain seq x y z
N MET A 1 -70.11 -18.85 -9.20
CA MET A 1 -68.88 -19.46 -8.61
C MET A 1 -67.69 -18.58 -9.03
N SER A 2 -67.26 -17.74 -8.14
CA SER A 2 -66.10 -16.90 -8.34
C SER A 2 -65.21 -17.11 -7.12
N PHE A 3 -64.07 -17.76 -7.32
CA PHE A 3 -63.05 -17.88 -6.30
C PHE A 3 -61.66 -17.67 -6.94
N THR A 4 -60.92 -16.80 -6.25
CA THR A 4 -59.45 -16.78 -6.10
C THR A 4 -58.59 -16.17 -7.19
N ASN A 5 -58.33 -14.86 -7.01
CA ASN A 5 -57.14 -14.22 -7.53
C ASN A 5 -56.58 -13.17 -6.57
N LYS A 6 -56.57 -13.43 -5.24
CA LYS A 6 -56.04 -12.47 -4.27
C LYS A 6 -54.69 -12.84 -3.62
N ASN A 7 -54.22 -14.07 -3.76
CA ASN A 7 -53.01 -14.49 -3.05
C ASN A 7 -51.73 -14.41 -3.93
N PHE A 8 -51.83 -14.24 -5.24
CA PHE A 8 -50.65 -14.20 -6.11
C PHE A 8 -49.92 -12.85 -6.16
N THR A 9 -50.62 -11.76 -5.84
CA THR A 9 -50.04 -10.42 -5.87
C THR A 9 -49.29 -10.04 -4.59
N LEU A 10 -49.63 -10.65 -3.45
CA LEU A 10 -48.98 -10.40 -2.17
C LEU A 10 -47.57 -11.06 -2.09
N ASP A 11 -47.42 -12.25 -2.66
CA ASP A 11 -46.13 -12.99 -2.65
C ASP A 11 -45.08 -12.34 -3.55
N ILE A 12 -45.50 -11.75 -4.69
CA ILE A 12 -44.57 -11.04 -5.59
C ILE A 12 -44.09 -9.72 -4.97
N PHE A 13 -44.94 -9.05 -4.19
CA PHE A 13 -44.56 -7.79 -3.53
C PHE A 13 -43.61 -8.04 -2.35
N SER A 14 -43.83 -9.10 -1.58
CA SER A 14 -42.95 -9.49 -0.47
C SER A 14 -41.58 -9.96 -1.01
N SER A 15 -41.55 -10.80 -2.04
CA SER A 15 -40.31 -11.26 -2.68
C SER A 15 -39.45 -10.12 -3.26
N ARG A 16 -40.08 -9.11 -3.87
CA ARG A 16 -39.38 -7.92 -4.39
C ARG A 16 -38.88 -7.04 -3.25
N LEU A 17 -39.60 -6.94 -2.15
CA LEU A 17 -39.19 -6.18 -0.96
C LEU A 17 -37.99 -6.84 -0.27
N TYR A 18 -37.94 -8.16 -0.14
CA TYR A 18 -36.79 -8.89 0.39
C TYR A 18 -35.57 -8.79 -0.54
N PHE A 19 -35.77 -8.81 -1.86
CA PHE A 19 -34.69 -8.63 -2.83
C PHE A 19 -34.11 -7.21 -2.76
N LEU A 20 -34.96 -6.19 -2.62
CA LEU A 20 -34.55 -4.77 -2.44
C LEU A 20 -33.85 -4.57 -1.09
N LEU A 21 -34.31 -5.18 -0.01
CA LEU A 21 -33.66 -5.17 1.31
C LEU A 21 -32.30 -5.89 1.24
N PHE A 22 -32.21 -7.01 0.54
CA PHE A 22 -30.97 -7.76 0.34
C PHE A 22 -29.94 -6.96 -0.48
N VAL A 23 -30.38 -6.25 -1.53
CA VAL A 23 -29.52 -5.35 -2.31
C VAL A 23 -29.06 -4.15 -1.48
N LEU A 24 -29.91 -3.56 -0.63
CA LEU A 24 -29.53 -2.42 0.23
C LEU A 24 -28.50 -2.78 1.30
N ILE A 25 -28.50 -4.05 1.80
CA ILE A 25 -27.51 -4.52 2.76
C ILE A 25 -26.12 -4.62 2.11
N PHE A 26 -26.04 -4.88 0.80
CA PHE A 26 -24.77 -4.94 0.07
C PHE A 26 -24.18 -3.56 -0.28
N TYR A 27 -24.99 -2.48 -0.25
CA TYR A 27 -24.50 -1.12 -0.53
C TYR A 27 -23.91 -0.41 0.70
N SER A 28 -24.16 -0.88 1.93
CA SER A 28 -23.76 -0.15 3.13
C SER A 28 -22.49 -0.65 3.83
N CYS A 29 -22.01 -1.88 3.54
CA CYS A 29 -20.76 -2.40 4.08
C CYS A 29 -20.03 -3.22 3.02
N SER A 30 -18.80 -2.82 2.65
CA SER A 30 -17.95 -3.68 1.84
C SER A 30 -17.72 -4.99 2.59
N PRO A 31 -18.08 -6.17 2.03
CA PRO A 31 -17.88 -7.45 2.71
C PRO A 31 -16.43 -7.67 3.16
N THR A 32 -15.48 -7.11 2.43
CA THR A 32 -14.04 -7.15 2.72
C THR A 32 -13.71 -6.48 4.05
N VAL A 33 -14.40 -5.39 4.40
CA VAL A 33 -14.18 -4.65 5.65
C VAL A 33 -14.62 -5.45 6.86
N ILE A 34 -15.80 -6.05 6.81
CA ILE A 34 -16.34 -6.90 7.90
C ILE A 34 -15.46 -8.13 8.10
N LEU A 35 -14.95 -8.71 6.99
CA LEU A 35 -14.07 -9.86 7.05
C LEU A 35 -12.70 -9.52 7.65
N LEU A 36 -12.12 -8.36 7.32
CA LEU A 36 -10.85 -7.89 7.89
C LEU A 36 -10.90 -7.74 9.40
N ASP A 37 -12.05 -7.32 9.95
CA ASP A 37 -12.22 -7.16 11.40
C ASP A 37 -12.42 -8.48 12.12
N ASN A 38 -13.17 -9.40 11.53
CA ASN A 38 -13.61 -10.61 12.23
C ASN A 38 -12.82 -11.87 11.83
N LYS A 39 -12.24 -11.92 10.63
CA LYS A 39 -11.53 -13.09 10.08
C LYS A 39 -10.40 -12.67 9.13
N PRO A 40 -9.33 -12.05 9.65
CA PRO A 40 -8.21 -11.57 8.83
C PRO A 40 -7.56 -12.67 7.99
N ASP A 41 -7.46 -13.91 8.51
CA ASP A 41 -6.89 -15.05 7.78
C ASP A 41 -7.68 -15.43 6.53
N LEU A 42 -9.02 -15.24 6.53
CA LEU A 42 -9.83 -15.46 5.32
C LEU A 42 -9.59 -14.37 4.27
N VAL A 43 -9.33 -13.15 4.71
CA VAL A 43 -9.01 -12.05 3.79
C VAL A 43 -7.62 -12.27 3.21
N ASP A 44 -6.66 -12.67 4.02
CA ASP A 44 -5.30 -13.02 3.58
C ASP A 44 -5.35 -14.14 2.51
N SER A 45 -6.01 -15.26 2.82
CA SER A 45 -6.17 -16.38 1.88
C SER A 45 -6.88 -15.98 0.58
N GLY A 46 -7.94 -15.16 0.68
CA GLY A 46 -8.64 -14.62 -0.49
C GLY A 46 -7.77 -13.70 -1.34
N TYR A 47 -6.94 -12.88 -0.67
CA TYR A 47 -6.02 -11.99 -1.37
C TYR A 47 -4.84 -12.77 -2.00
N GLU A 48 -4.34 -13.81 -1.33
CA GLU A 48 -3.31 -14.71 -1.87
C GLU A 48 -3.82 -15.41 -3.16
N PHE A 49 -5.08 -15.87 -3.17
CA PHE A 49 -5.69 -16.39 -4.40
C PHE A 49 -5.72 -15.35 -5.53
N TYR A 50 -6.05 -14.10 -5.23
CA TYR A 50 -6.03 -13.00 -6.20
C TYR A 50 -4.62 -12.73 -6.73
N VAL A 51 -3.60 -12.73 -5.85
CA VAL A 51 -2.18 -12.59 -6.22
C VAL A 51 -1.76 -13.71 -7.16
N ASN A 52 -2.00 -14.97 -6.80
CA ASN A 52 -1.64 -16.14 -7.59
C ASN A 52 -2.30 -16.11 -8.99
N ARG A 53 -3.55 -15.62 -9.08
CA ARG A 53 -4.22 -15.42 -10.37
C ARG A 53 -3.51 -14.35 -11.22
N ASN A 54 -3.06 -13.25 -10.63
CA ASN A 54 -2.34 -12.20 -11.35
C ASN A 54 -0.96 -12.66 -11.82
N ILE A 55 -0.22 -13.41 -10.99
CA ILE A 55 1.05 -14.03 -11.36
C ILE A 55 0.85 -14.98 -12.55
N LYS A 56 -0.14 -15.88 -12.47
CA LYS A 56 -0.46 -16.80 -13.58
C LYS A 56 -0.76 -16.04 -14.88
N LYS A 57 -1.52 -14.94 -14.80
CA LYS A 57 -1.80 -14.09 -15.97
C LYS A 57 -0.53 -13.44 -16.52
N ALA A 58 0.34 -12.93 -15.64
CA ALA A 58 1.59 -12.28 -16.02
C ALA A 58 2.52 -13.26 -16.74
N ASN A 59 2.68 -14.47 -16.20
CA ASN A 59 3.50 -15.52 -16.79
C ASN A 59 2.97 -16.00 -18.16
N SER A 60 1.65 -15.97 -18.36
CA SER A 60 1.02 -16.30 -19.65
C SER A 60 1.05 -15.14 -20.65
N ASN A 61 1.36 -13.91 -20.21
CA ASN A 61 1.36 -12.71 -21.05
C ASN A 61 2.60 -11.83 -20.75
N PRO A 62 3.81 -12.37 -20.94
CA PRO A 62 5.05 -11.71 -20.51
C PRO A 62 5.36 -10.41 -21.25
N ASN A 63 4.71 -10.13 -22.36
CA ASN A 63 4.89 -8.91 -23.17
C ASN A 63 3.77 -7.87 -22.97
N ASN A 64 2.86 -8.08 -22.02
CA ASN A 64 1.79 -7.12 -21.74
C ASN A 64 2.10 -6.30 -20.49
N PRO A 65 2.52 -5.01 -20.62
CA PRO A 65 2.94 -4.20 -19.49
C PRO A 65 1.84 -3.97 -18.46
N ASN A 66 0.56 -3.87 -18.88
CA ASN A 66 -0.55 -3.67 -17.96
C ASN A 66 -0.81 -4.92 -17.09
N ILE A 67 -0.63 -6.12 -17.64
CA ILE A 67 -0.78 -7.36 -16.87
C ILE A 67 0.38 -7.51 -15.89
N LEU A 68 1.60 -7.21 -16.32
CA LEU A 68 2.79 -7.28 -15.47
C LEU A 68 2.70 -6.30 -14.29
N ILE A 69 2.35 -5.04 -14.53
CA ILE A 69 2.25 -4.06 -13.44
C ILE A 69 1.11 -4.39 -12.46
N ASN A 70 0.04 -5.04 -12.89
CA ASN A 70 -1.00 -5.52 -11.99
C ASN A 70 -0.53 -6.68 -11.10
N ALA A 71 0.35 -7.56 -11.60
CA ALA A 71 1.01 -8.58 -10.79
C ALA A 71 1.96 -7.93 -9.77
N CYS A 72 2.79 -6.97 -10.20
CA CYS A 72 3.63 -6.15 -9.32
C CYS A 72 2.80 -5.52 -8.18
N LYS A 73 1.74 -4.80 -8.52
CA LYS A 73 0.83 -4.18 -7.53
C LYS A 73 0.28 -5.20 -6.55
N SER A 74 -0.25 -6.33 -7.03
CA SER A 74 -0.91 -7.30 -6.15
C SER A 74 0.05 -7.97 -5.19
N LEU A 75 1.26 -8.34 -5.64
CA LEU A 75 2.34 -8.84 -4.80
C LEU A 75 2.77 -7.81 -3.75
N THR A 76 2.97 -6.56 -4.17
CA THR A 76 3.40 -5.47 -3.29
C THR A 76 2.38 -5.22 -2.18
N LEU A 77 1.10 -5.12 -2.54
CA LEU A 77 0.02 -4.90 -1.56
C LEU A 77 -0.10 -6.05 -0.56
N HIS A 78 -0.08 -7.30 -1.04
CA HIS A 78 -0.17 -8.47 -0.17
C HIS A 78 1.03 -8.56 0.78
N SER A 79 2.22 -8.34 0.26
CA SER A 79 3.45 -8.43 1.05
C SER A 79 3.51 -7.38 2.15
N PHE A 80 3.11 -6.13 1.88
CA PHE A 80 3.03 -5.10 2.91
C PHE A 80 1.88 -5.33 3.88
N GLY A 81 0.67 -5.56 3.37
CA GLY A 81 -0.54 -5.55 4.18
C GLY A 81 -0.75 -6.79 5.04
N PHE A 82 -0.12 -7.91 4.69
CA PHE A 82 -0.29 -9.18 5.41
C PHE A 82 1.04 -9.77 5.87
N THR A 83 1.96 -10.09 4.96
CA THR A 83 3.15 -10.85 5.29
C THR A 83 4.09 -10.06 6.20
N MET A 84 4.42 -8.81 5.83
CA MET A 84 5.29 -7.96 6.66
C MET A 84 4.61 -7.48 7.94
N GLU A 85 3.32 -7.16 7.88
CA GLU A 85 2.55 -6.76 9.06
C GLU A 85 2.56 -7.88 10.11
N LYS A 86 2.42 -9.14 9.68
CA LYS A 86 2.53 -10.30 10.56
C LYS A 86 3.96 -10.47 11.08
N ALA A 87 4.97 -10.28 10.24
CA ALA A 87 6.37 -10.34 10.64
C ALA A 87 6.71 -9.28 11.70
N ASP A 88 6.30 -8.02 11.47
CA ASP A 88 6.52 -6.90 12.41
C ASP A 88 5.93 -7.19 13.79
N ARG A 89 4.70 -7.75 13.84
CA ARG A 89 4.00 -8.09 15.11
C ARG A 89 4.64 -9.24 15.87
N MET A 90 5.37 -10.12 15.17
CA MET A 90 6.00 -11.30 15.78
C MET A 90 7.45 -11.08 16.20
N VAL A 91 8.07 -9.97 15.81
CA VAL A 91 9.51 -9.74 16.00
C VAL A 91 9.96 -9.89 17.46
N MET A 92 9.13 -9.46 18.41
CA MET A 92 9.42 -9.51 19.85
C MET A 92 9.00 -10.81 20.52
N THR A 93 8.05 -11.54 19.94
CA THR A 93 7.48 -12.76 20.54
C THR A 93 8.01 -14.04 19.91
N ASP A 94 8.32 -14.02 18.62
CA ASP A 94 8.82 -15.15 17.85
C ASP A 94 9.73 -14.66 16.70
N TYR A 95 10.95 -14.32 17.06
CA TYR A 95 11.94 -13.75 16.15
C TYR A 95 12.22 -14.64 14.93
N ASN A 96 12.34 -15.96 15.11
CA ASN A 96 12.68 -16.88 14.02
C ASN A 96 11.55 -16.91 12.97
N ASN A 97 10.32 -17.10 13.38
CA ASN A 97 9.16 -17.04 12.47
C ASN A 97 8.99 -15.66 11.85
N SER A 98 9.29 -14.58 12.57
CA SER A 98 9.31 -13.22 12.01
C SER A 98 10.33 -13.11 10.86
N MET A 99 11.56 -13.62 11.03
CA MET A 99 12.58 -13.58 9.98
C MET A 99 12.20 -14.45 8.77
N GLU A 100 11.55 -15.59 8.96
CA GLU A 100 11.01 -16.40 7.85
C GLU A 100 9.93 -15.64 7.06
N LEU A 101 9.05 -14.92 7.76
CA LEU A 101 8.05 -14.08 7.11
C LEU A 101 8.67 -12.90 6.35
N TYR A 102 9.71 -12.25 6.88
CA TYR A 102 10.45 -11.24 6.14
C TYR A 102 11.13 -11.82 4.90
N ALA A 103 11.72 -13.01 4.97
CA ALA A 103 12.30 -13.69 3.81
C ALA A 103 11.23 -14.02 2.75
N LYS A 104 10.06 -14.51 3.17
CA LYS A 104 8.90 -14.73 2.28
C LYS A 104 8.46 -13.41 1.61
N ALA A 105 8.34 -12.34 2.38
CA ALA A 105 7.99 -11.02 1.86
C ALA A 105 9.03 -10.51 0.86
N ASN A 106 10.32 -10.66 1.18
CA ASN A 106 11.41 -10.25 0.30
C ASN A 106 11.38 -10.99 -1.05
N SER A 107 11.13 -12.31 -1.04
CA SER A 107 10.94 -13.08 -2.27
C SER A 107 9.78 -12.55 -3.12
N SER A 108 8.64 -12.25 -2.49
CA SER A 108 7.47 -11.71 -3.17
C SER A 108 7.71 -10.30 -3.73
N PHE A 109 8.40 -9.43 -2.98
CA PHE A 109 8.78 -8.10 -3.48
C PHE A 109 9.81 -8.19 -4.60
N SER A 110 10.76 -9.13 -4.54
CA SER A 110 11.73 -9.37 -5.61
C SER A 110 11.02 -9.74 -6.92
N GLU A 111 10.02 -10.62 -6.85
CA GLU A 111 9.17 -10.96 -7.99
C GLU A 111 8.38 -9.75 -8.49
N ALA A 112 7.82 -8.94 -7.58
CA ALA A 112 7.12 -7.72 -7.91
C ALA A 112 8.02 -6.71 -8.63
N VAL A 113 9.27 -6.52 -8.17
CA VAL A 113 10.27 -5.68 -8.84
C VAL A 113 10.52 -6.16 -10.27
N ASN A 114 10.68 -7.47 -10.46
CA ASN A 114 10.89 -8.04 -11.79
C ASN A 114 9.72 -7.71 -12.74
N TYR A 115 8.47 -7.86 -12.29
CA TYR A 115 7.29 -7.49 -13.09
C TYR A 115 7.22 -5.98 -13.35
N GLY A 116 7.52 -5.15 -12.36
CA GLY A 116 7.55 -3.69 -12.50
C GLY A 116 8.59 -3.23 -13.53
N ASP A 117 9.82 -3.67 -13.37
CA ASP A 117 10.92 -3.33 -14.29
C ASP A 117 10.69 -3.86 -15.72
N GLN A 118 10.16 -5.09 -15.85
CA GLN A 118 9.80 -5.65 -17.14
C GLN A 118 8.69 -4.82 -17.80
N SER A 119 7.68 -4.42 -17.07
CA SER A 119 6.56 -3.63 -17.60
C SER A 119 7.02 -2.28 -18.12
N LEU A 120 7.89 -1.57 -17.37
CA LEU A 120 8.47 -0.29 -17.77
C LEU A 120 9.45 -0.45 -18.92
N SER A 121 10.23 -1.54 -18.96
CA SER A 121 11.17 -1.82 -20.06
C SER A 121 10.46 -2.10 -21.39
N ILE A 122 9.27 -2.70 -21.36
CA ILE A 122 8.45 -2.90 -22.58
C ILE A 122 7.89 -1.56 -23.09
N LYS A 123 7.51 -0.66 -22.17
CA LYS A 123 6.97 0.66 -22.54
C LYS A 123 8.04 1.63 -23.02
N PHE A 124 9.26 1.55 -22.47
CA PHE A 124 10.33 2.53 -22.68
C PHE A 124 11.67 1.82 -22.92
N THR A 125 12.19 1.94 -24.13
CA THR A 125 13.42 1.27 -24.55
C THR A 125 14.66 1.71 -23.78
N ASN A 126 14.69 2.97 -23.31
CA ASN A 126 15.79 3.54 -22.51
C ASN A 126 15.58 3.42 -20.97
N TYR A 127 14.52 2.74 -20.52
CA TYR A 127 14.23 2.61 -19.09
C TYR A 127 15.35 1.93 -18.32
N LYS A 128 15.87 0.81 -18.83
CA LYS A 128 16.92 0.02 -18.14
C LYS A 128 18.19 0.82 -17.91
N ASP A 129 18.64 1.56 -18.93
CA ASP A 129 19.85 2.36 -18.84
C ASP A 129 19.65 3.54 -17.88
N TRP A 130 18.48 4.18 -17.94
CA TRP A 130 18.16 5.28 -17.03
C TRP A 130 18.03 4.81 -15.57
N ILE A 131 17.28 3.75 -15.30
CA ILE A 131 17.04 3.33 -13.91
C ILE A 131 18.30 2.78 -13.25
N SER A 132 19.20 2.15 -14.03
CA SER A 132 20.49 1.64 -13.53
C SER A 132 21.58 2.72 -13.43
N GLY A 133 21.36 3.93 -13.94
CA GLY A 133 22.34 5.01 -13.93
C GLY A 133 23.40 4.91 -15.02
N VAL A 134 23.22 4.02 -16.00
CA VAL A 134 24.10 3.93 -17.19
C VAL A 134 23.89 5.15 -18.11
N SER A 135 22.69 5.69 -18.12
CA SER A 135 22.33 6.89 -18.88
C SER A 135 21.49 7.85 -18.04
N ASP A 136 21.74 9.16 -18.17
CA ASP A 136 20.91 10.21 -17.58
C ASP A 136 19.66 10.51 -18.41
N GLN A 137 19.50 9.87 -19.58
CA GLN A 137 18.38 10.10 -20.47
C GLN A 137 17.10 9.46 -19.90
N LYS A 138 16.34 10.26 -19.14
CA LYS A 138 15.05 9.86 -18.58
C LYS A 138 14.03 9.56 -19.68
N PRO A 139 13.26 8.44 -19.59
CA PRO A 139 12.12 8.22 -20.47
C PRO A 139 11.08 9.35 -20.37
N ILE A 140 10.35 9.61 -21.45
CA ILE A 140 9.28 10.61 -21.47
C ILE A 140 8.02 9.95 -20.92
N PHE A 141 7.81 10.08 -19.60
CA PHE A 141 6.64 9.55 -18.92
C PHE A 141 5.44 10.49 -19.06
N LYS A 142 4.23 9.91 -19.05
CA LYS A 142 2.94 10.60 -19.11
C LYS A 142 2.10 10.25 -17.87
N LYS A 143 0.96 10.90 -17.73
CA LYS A 143 0.04 10.70 -16.58
C LYS A 143 -0.32 9.24 -16.34
N ASP A 144 -0.58 8.47 -17.39
CA ASP A 144 -0.93 7.05 -17.31
C ASP A 144 0.26 6.17 -16.86
N ASP A 145 1.48 6.70 -16.92
CA ASP A 145 2.68 5.96 -16.50
C ASP A 145 2.97 6.09 -15.00
N ILE A 146 2.35 7.06 -14.31
CA ILE A 146 2.52 7.26 -12.87
C ILE A 146 2.20 5.99 -12.09
N PHE A 147 1.16 5.27 -12.49
CA PHE A 147 0.77 4.00 -11.87
C PHE A 147 1.90 2.96 -11.94
N PHE A 148 2.62 2.87 -13.05
CA PHE A 148 3.76 1.97 -13.24
C PHE A 148 4.95 2.38 -12.37
N LEU A 149 5.27 3.67 -12.36
CA LEU A 149 6.36 4.23 -11.56
C LEU A 149 6.13 4.01 -10.06
N TYR A 150 4.92 4.32 -9.58
CA TYR A 150 4.55 4.19 -8.17
C TYR A 150 4.64 2.75 -7.65
N TRP A 151 4.02 1.79 -8.36
CA TRP A 151 4.02 0.40 -7.89
C TRP A 151 5.38 -0.26 -8.01
N THR A 152 6.19 0.11 -9.01
CA THR A 152 7.57 -0.37 -9.11
C THR A 152 8.43 0.20 -7.97
N ALA A 153 8.29 1.50 -7.66
CA ALA A 153 8.96 2.11 -6.50
C ALA A 153 8.55 1.44 -5.17
N GLY A 154 7.25 1.18 -5.00
CA GLY A 154 6.73 0.47 -3.83
C GLY A 154 7.30 -0.94 -3.68
N ALA A 155 7.44 -1.69 -4.79
CA ALA A 155 8.06 -3.01 -4.80
C ALA A 155 9.54 -2.96 -4.36
N TYR A 156 10.32 -2.01 -4.89
CA TYR A 156 11.70 -1.77 -4.44
C TYR A 156 11.77 -1.41 -2.95
N GLY A 157 10.90 -0.50 -2.48
CA GLY A 157 10.84 -0.12 -1.08
C GLY A 157 10.55 -1.32 -0.17
N GLY A 158 9.61 -2.17 -0.57
CA GLY A 158 9.27 -3.39 0.15
C GLY A 158 10.42 -4.40 0.18
N ALA A 159 11.10 -4.62 -0.96
CA ALA A 159 12.25 -5.51 -1.05
C ALA A 159 13.40 -5.04 -0.13
N ILE A 160 13.69 -3.73 -0.12
CA ILE A 160 14.71 -3.16 0.76
C ILE A 160 14.32 -3.33 2.23
N LYS A 161 13.08 -2.95 2.61
CA LYS A 161 12.62 -3.04 4.01
C LYS A 161 12.63 -4.49 4.53
N SER A 162 12.16 -5.43 3.71
CA SER A 162 12.08 -6.86 4.08
C SER A 162 13.42 -7.58 4.04
N SER A 163 14.43 -7.04 3.34
CA SER A 163 15.77 -7.62 3.25
C SER A 163 16.56 -7.55 4.55
N LYS A 164 16.10 -6.74 5.52
CA LYS A 164 16.73 -6.55 6.82
C LYS A 164 18.21 -6.18 6.74
N GLY A 165 18.56 -5.37 5.75
CA GLY A 165 19.91 -4.83 5.62
C GLY A 165 20.79 -5.51 4.54
N ASP A 166 20.24 -6.36 3.69
CA ASP A 166 20.99 -6.97 2.58
C ASP A 166 21.57 -5.89 1.64
N PRO A 167 22.91 -5.81 1.50
CA PRO A 167 23.56 -4.80 0.65
C PRO A 167 23.10 -4.84 -0.81
N ASN A 168 22.72 -6.01 -1.33
CA ASN A 168 22.25 -6.16 -2.71
C ASN A 168 20.92 -5.41 -2.94
N TRP A 169 20.11 -5.25 -1.90
CA TRP A 169 18.91 -4.45 -1.94
C TRP A 169 19.17 -2.99 -1.60
N ILE A 170 20.05 -2.71 -0.63
CA ILE A 170 20.36 -1.32 -0.23
C ILE A 170 20.93 -0.51 -1.40
N ILE A 171 21.76 -1.08 -2.25
CA ILE A 171 22.30 -0.39 -3.44
C ILE A 171 21.22 -0.02 -4.47
N GLN A 172 20.02 -0.59 -4.38
CA GLN A 172 18.89 -0.25 -5.25
C GLN A 172 18.09 0.97 -4.78
N LEU A 173 18.39 1.47 -3.58
CA LEU A 173 17.66 2.60 -2.97
C LEU A 173 17.51 3.83 -3.89
N PRO A 174 18.51 4.26 -4.67
CA PRO A 174 18.36 5.39 -5.59
C PRO A 174 17.26 5.20 -6.66
N LYS A 175 16.92 3.96 -7.01
CA LYS A 175 15.88 3.69 -7.99
C LYS A 175 14.50 4.12 -7.51
N ILE A 176 14.24 4.03 -6.19
CA ILE A 176 12.99 4.51 -5.59
C ILE A 176 12.85 6.02 -5.84
N GLY A 177 13.91 6.79 -5.56
CA GLY A 177 13.92 8.23 -5.80
C GLY A 177 13.64 8.57 -7.25
N LYS A 178 14.39 7.97 -8.18
CA LYS A 178 14.20 8.20 -9.63
C LYS A 178 12.74 7.97 -10.07
N LEU A 179 12.12 6.88 -9.61
CA LEU A 179 10.74 6.53 -9.98
C LEU A 179 9.72 7.49 -9.37
N LEU A 180 9.85 7.81 -8.08
CA LEU A 180 8.93 8.70 -7.37
C LEU A 180 9.07 10.15 -7.86
N GLU A 181 10.28 10.65 -8.02
CA GLU A 181 10.56 12.01 -8.51
C GLU A 181 10.02 12.19 -9.94
N ALA A 182 10.24 11.21 -10.84
CA ALA A 182 9.68 11.23 -12.18
C ALA A 182 8.13 11.25 -12.17
N ALA A 183 7.50 10.56 -11.23
CA ALA A 183 6.05 10.56 -11.10
C ALA A 183 5.52 11.89 -10.52
N ILE A 184 6.20 12.46 -9.52
CA ILE A 184 5.86 13.74 -8.87
C ILE A 184 5.95 14.91 -9.86
N GLU A 185 6.94 14.93 -10.76
CA GLU A 185 7.05 15.94 -11.81
C GLU A 185 5.82 16.00 -12.71
N ILE A 186 5.09 14.88 -12.88
CA ILE A 186 3.91 14.80 -13.73
C ILE A 186 2.65 15.23 -12.97
N ASP A 187 2.44 14.66 -11.77
CA ASP A 187 1.27 14.98 -10.94
C ASP A 187 1.58 14.66 -9.45
N PRO A 188 2.02 15.65 -8.66
CA PRO A 188 2.35 15.44 -7.26
C PRO A 188 1.13 15.05 -6.41
N ASN A 189 -0.09 15.38 -6.85
CA ASN A 189 -1.33 15.06 -6.15
C ASN A 189 -1.96 13.74 -6.59
N TRP A 190 -1.28 13.00 -7.46
CA TRP A 190 -1.78 11.71 -7.94
C TRP A 190 -2.20 10.82 -6.77
N ASN A 191 -3.36 10.18 -6.93
CA ASN A 191 -3.94 9.27 -5.94
C ASN A 191 -3.92 9.86 -4.51
N ARG A 192 -4.44 11.08 -4.37
CA ARG A 192 -4.51 11.81 -3.08
C ARG A 192 -3.16 12.00 -2.39
N GLY A 193 -2.10 12.24 -3.16
CA GLY A 193 -0.77 12.51 -2.61
C GLY A 193 0.02 11.27 -2.20
N SER A 194 -0.35 10.09 -2.66
CA SER A 194 0.37 8.84 -2.34
C SER A 194 1.86 8.89 -2.71
N LEU A 195 2.24 9.63 -3.77
CA LEU A 195 3.64 9.85 -4.13
C LEU A 195 4.39 10.63 -3.05
N LEU A 196 3.78 11.70 -2.56
CA LEU A 196 4.33 12.52 -1.48
C LEU A 196 4.42 11.72 -0.17
N GLY A 197 3.42 10.88 0.10
CA GLY A 197 3.44 9.94 1.23
C GLY A 197 4.63 8.98 1.17
N ALA A 198 4.92 8.41 0.00
CA ALA A 198 6.08 7.53 -0.18
C ALA A 198 7.42 8.28 0.00
N MET A 199 7.47 9.57 -0.37
CA MET A 199 8.66 10.40 -0.17
C MET A 199 8.99 10.65 1.29
N ILE A 200 8.04 10.60 2.22
CA ILE A 200 8.30 10.74 3.66
C ILE A 200 9.34 9.71 4.10
N SER A 201 9.05 8.43 3.90
CA SER A 201 9.95 7.34 4.28
C SER A 201 11.24 7.34 3.46
N TYR A 202 11.14 7.58 2.14
CA TYR A 202 12.32 7.60 1.28
C TYR A 202 13.31 8.70 1.67
N THR A 203 12.85 9.91 1.99
CA THR A 203 13.71 11.03 2.40
C THR A 203 14.52 10.70 3.65
N MET A 204 13.98 9.93 4.58
CA MET A 204 14.67 9.59 5.81
C MET A 204 15.80 8.57 5.64
N ILE A 205 15.74 7.74 4.60
CA ILE A 205 16.66 6.61 4.41
C ILE A 205 17.61 6.77 3.21
N ARG A 206 17.35 7.71 2.29
CA ARG A 206 18.23 7.94 1.13
C ARG A 206 19.63 8.39 1.56
N HIS A 207 20.68 7.88 0.90
CA HIS A 207 22.08 8.17 1.25
C HIS A 207 22.50 9.62 0.94
N ASP A 208 21.84 10.25 -0.02
CA ASP A 208 22.03 11.65 -0.44
C ASP A 208 20.99 12.60 0.20
N ALA A 209 20.45 12.21 1.36
CA ALA A 209 19.48 13.01 2.08
C ALA A 209 20.07 14.38 2.47
N PRO A 210 19.29 15.47 2.39
CA PRO A 210 19.71 16.76 2.89
C PRO A 210 19.93 16.72 4.41
N ASN A 211 20.75 17.64 4.93
CA ASN A 211 21.00 17.72 6.37
C ASN A 211 19.74 17.95 7.21
N ASP A 212 18.74 18.61 6.63
CA ASP A 212 17.42 18.90 7.19
C ASP A 212 16.33 17.93 6.72
N LYS A 213 16.70 16.66 6.48
CA LYS A 213 15.78 15.61 5.94
C LYS A 213 14.45 15.52 6.67
N GLU A 214 14.43 15.78 7.99
CA GLU A 214 13.18 15.83 8.76
C GLU A 214 12.24 16.95 8.30
N LEU A 215 12.78 18.17 8.07
CA LEU A 215 11.98 19.28 7.58
C LEU A 215 11.41 18.96 6.20
N VAL A 216 12.22 18.36 5.33
CA VAL A 216 11.78 17.91 4.01
C VAL A 216 10.70 16.83 4.11
N ALA A 217 10.85 15.85 4.99
CA ALA A 217 9.82 14.83 5.23
C ALA A 217 8.52 15.44 5.79
N LYS A 218 8.62 16.41 6.71
CA LYS A 218 7.46 17.17 7.23
C LYS A 218 6.75 17.99 6.16
N GLU A 219 7.49 18.52 5.19
CA GLU A 219 6.89 19.25 4.06
C GLU A 219 6.14 18.28 3.13
N PHE A 220 6.72 17.13 2.79
CA PHE A 220 6.00 16.08 2.05
C PHE A 220 4.73 15.63 2.79
N PHE A 221 4.81 15.40 4.08
CA PHE A 221 3.67 15.06 4.92
C PHE A 221 2.56 16.11 4.85
N LYS A 222 2.89 17.38 5.05
CA LYS A 222 1.95 18.51 4.98
C LYS A 222 1.24 18.57 3.62
N ASN A 223 2.00 18.42 2.54
CA ASN A 223 1.45 18.46 1.18
C ASN A 223 0.59 17.23 0.87
N ALA A 224 0.99 16.04 1.33
CA ALA A 224 0.20 14.81 1.21
C ALA A 224 -1.11 14.89 2.00
N LEU A 225 -1.08 15.42 3.22
CA LEU A 225 -2.28 15.66 4.03
C LEU A 225 -3.27 16.59 3.30
N LYS A 226 -2.77 17.67 2.70
CA LYS A 226 -3.61 18.57 1.91
C LYS A 226 -4.25 17.86 0.72
N ALA A 227 -3.48 17.01 0.00
CA ALA A 227 -3.97 16.27 -1.17
C ALA A 227 -5.01 15.19 -0.80
N SER A 228 -4.93 14.63 0.42
CA SER A 228 -5.88 13.64 0.95
C SER A 228 -6.98 14.24 1.81
N ASN A 229 -7.11 15.56 1.89
CA ASN A 229 -8.02 16.26 2.82
C ASN A 229 -7.86 15.83 4.29
N ASN A 230 -6.65 15.47 4.70
CA ASN A 230 -6.29 14.91 6.01
C ASN A 230 -6.96 13.56 6.34
N LEU A 231 -7.46 12.83 5.34
CA LEU A 231 -8.21 11.58 5.53
C LEU A 231 -7.36 10.31 5.36
N ASP A 232 -6.12 10.41 4.89
CA ASP A 232 -5.22 9.25 4.74
C ASP A 232 -4.48 8.95 6.04
N ILE A 233 -4.92 7.90 6.74
CA ILE A 233 -4.32 7.42 7.99
C ILE A 233 -2.86 6.96 7.78
N GLY A 234 -2.56 6.41 6.60
CA GLY A 234 -1.22 5.92 6.27
C GLY A 234 -0.14 6.98 6.32
N LEU A 235 -0.48 8.24 6.06
CA LEU A 235 0.45 9.36 6.16
C LEU A 235 0.93 9.60 7.61
N TYR A 236 0.01 9.54 8.56
CA TYR A 236 0.32 9.71 9.98
C TYR A 236 1.18 8.55 10.50
N VAL A 237 0.85 7.32 10.10
CA VAL A 237 1.63 6.13 10.44
C VAL A 237 3.04 6.22 9.82
N SER A 238 3.14 6.59 8.55
CA SER A 238 4.43 6.76 7.87
C SER A 238 5.31 7.80 8.56
N MET A 239 4.74 8.93 8.97
CA MET A 239 5.45 9.99 9.70
C MET A 239 5.92 9.50 11.07
N ALA A 240 5.04 8.82 11.82
CA ALA A 240 5.35 8.26 13.12
C ALA A 240 6.50 7.24 13.05
N GLU A 241 6.41 6.27 12.14
CA GLU A 241 7.43 5.22 12.00
C GLU A 241 8.75 5.73 11.41
N SER A 242 8.68 6.56 10.35
CA SER A 242 9.87 6.93 9.58
C SER A 242 10.62 8.12 10.16
N VAL A 243 9.97 8.97 10.94
CA VAL A 243 10.57 10.20 11.49
C VAL A 243 10.63 10.16 13.00
N CYS A 244 9.51 9.89 13.69
CA CYS A 244 9.49 10.01 15.15
C CYS A 244 10.28 8.90 15.84
N ILE A 245 10.20 7.64 15.39
CA ILE A 245 10.98 6.53 16.00
C ILE A 245 12.49 6.77 15.89
N PRO A 246 13.08 7.03 14.70
CA PRO A 246 14.52 7.28 14.60
C PRO A 246 15.00 8.46 15.43
N ASN A 247 14.16 9.48 15.61
CA ASN A 247 14.49 10.68 16.35
C ASN A 247 14.14 10.60 17.86
N GLN A 248 13.57 9.47 18.29
CA GLN A 248 13.11 9.27 19.67
C GLN A 248 12.10 10.34 20.14
N ASP A 249 11.28 10.87 19.21
CA ASP A 249 10.21 11.83 19.52
C ASP A 249 8.90 11.08 19.86
N ARG A 250 8.86 10.55 21.08
CA ARG A 250 7.71 9.83 21.63
C ARG A 250 6.44 10.69 21.67
N ASN A 251 6.59 11.98 21.93
CA ASN A 251 5.45 12.88 22.06
C ASN A 251 4.75 13.11 20.72
N GLU A 252 5.50 13.42 19.67
CA GLU A 252 4.93 13.61 18.33
C GLU A 252 4.43 12.29 17.74
N PHE A 253 5.13 11.18 17.97
CA PHE A 253 4.67 9.83 17.61
C PHE A 253 3.26 9.56 18.15
N THR A 254 3.08 9.75 19.45
CA THR A 254 1.80 9.54 20.15
C THR A 254 0.71 10.45 19.59
N ASN A 255 1.02 11.74 19.38
CA ASN A 255 0.10 12.73 18.84
C ASN A 255 -0.37 12.37 17.42
N LEU A 256 0.56 11.98 16.55
CA LEU A 256 0.25 11.56 15.17
C LEU A 256 -0.65 10.32 15.13
N LEU A 257 -0.36 9.31 15.95
CA LEU A 257 -1.14 8.08 15.96
C LEU A 257 -2.53 8.29 16.57
N TYR A 258 -2.69 9.14 17.59
CA TYR A 258 -4.02 9.51 18.07
C TYR A 258 -4.83 10.28 17.02
N LYS A 259 -4.21 11.16 16.25
CA LYS A 259 -4.90 11.78 15.10
C LYS A 259 -5.33 10.73 14.08
N ALA A 260 -4.46 9.78 13.77
CA ALA A 260 -4.73 8.67 12.84
C ALA A 260 -5.95 7.84 13.23
N ILE A 261 -6.01 7.36 14.49
CA ILE A 261 -7.11 6.49 14.94
C ILE A 261 -8.45 7.21 15.06
N ASN A 262 -8.46 8.55 15.18
CA ASN A 262 -9.68 9.36 15.25
C ASN A 262 -10.26 9.74 13.87
N ILE A 263 -9.59 9.40 12.76
CA ILE A 263 -10.14 9.63 11.42
C ILE A 263 -11.29 8.65 11.17
N ASP A 264 -12.40 9.17 10.66
CA ASP A 264 -13.51 8.33 10.19
C ASP A 264 -13.09 7.58 8.92
N ILE A 265 -12.97 6.28 9.03
CA ILE A 265 -12.59 5.40 7.91
C ILE A 265 -13.60 5.39 6.76
N ASN A 266 -14.83 5.88 6.98
CA ASN A 266 -15.88 5.94 5.96
C ASN A 266 -15.95 7.31 5.26
N ALA A 267 -15.17 8.30 5.71
CA ALA A 267 -15.19 9.65 5.15
C ALA A 267 -14.77 9.69 3.67
N ASP A 268 -13.88 8.78 3.25
CA ASP A 268 -13.48 8.61 1.85
C ASP A 268 -13.51 7.13 1.46
N PRO A 269 -14.45 6.71 0.59
CA PRO A 269 -14.58 5.32 0.17
C PRO A 269 -13.33 4.74 -0.51
N ASP A 270 -12.55 5.57 -1.22
CA ASP A 270 -11.36 5.11 -1.92
C ASP A 270 -10.18 4.87 -0.98
N LEU A 271 -10.14 5.55 0.17
CA LEU A 271 -9.14 5.35 1.22
C LEU A 271 -9.54 4.29 2.24
N ARG A 272 -10.81 3.87 2.25
CA ARG A 272 -11.40 3.06 3.31
C ARG A 272 -10.60 1.80 3.63
N LEU A 273 -10.23 1.00 2.63
CA LEU A 273 -9.49 -0.24 2.85
C LEU A 273 -8.09 0.03 3.42
N ALA A 274 -7.38 0.99 2.85
CA ALA A 274 -6.06 1.38 3.33
C ALA A 274 -6.14 1.95 4.76
N ASN A 275 -7.15 2.76 5.04
CA ASN A 275 -7.37 3.36 6.34
C ASN A 275 -7.68 2.32 7.42
N ILE A 276 -8.43 1.26 7.13
CA ILE A 276 -8.66 0.16 8.09
C ILE A 276 -7.35 -0.52 8.46
N ILE A 277 -6.52 -0.84 7.47
CA ILE A 277 -5.22 -1.49 7.70
C ILE A 277 -4.31 -0.56 8.53
N ASN A 278 -4.20 0.70 8.12
CA ASN A 278 -3.34 1.67 8.79
C ASN A 278 -3.85 2.05 10.19
N LYS A 279 -5.16 2.05 10.43
CA LYS A 279 -5.72 2.26 11.76
C LYS A 279 -5.32 1.15 12.72
N LYS A 280 -5.44 -0.12 12.30
CA LYS A 280 -4.96 -1.27 13.08
C LYS A 280 -3.44 -1.22 13.32
N ARG A 281 -2.68 -0.72 12.35
CA ARG A 281 -1.24 -0.48 12.53
C ARG A 281 -1.00 0.60 13.57
N ALA A 282 -1.71 1.72 13.51
CA ALA A 282 -1.58 2.82 14.46
C ALA A 282 -1.93 2.38 15.89
N GLU A 283 -3.01 1.62 16.07
CA GLU A 283 -3.40 1.04 17.35
C GLU A 283 -2.31 0.12 17.90
N TRP A 284 -1.80 -0.80 17.08
CA TRP A 284 -0.72 -1.71 17.50
C TRP A 284 0.57 -0.96 17.88
N LEU A 285 0.94 0.09 17.14
CA LEU A 285 2.10 0.93 17.44
C LEU A 285 1.94 1.64 18.80
N LEU A 286 0.74 2.13 19.13
CA LEU A 286 0.45 2.73 20.43
C LEU A 286 0.50 1.71 21.57
N ASP A 287 -0.06 0.52 21.37
CA ASP A 287 -0.08 -0.55 22.36
C ASP A 287 1.32 -1.08 22.70
N ASN A 288 2.26 -0.94 21.75
CA ASN A 288 3.66 -1.40 21.88
C ASN A 288 4.66 -0.24 21.90
N ILE A 289 4.23 0.95 22.33
CA ILE A 289 5.06 2.16 22.25
C ILE A 289 6.40 2.03 22.99
N ASP A 290 6.44 1.31 24.11
CA ASP A 290 7.66 1.11 24.91
C ASP A 290 8.73 0.25 24.20
N GLU A 291 8.36 -0.44 23.12
CA GLU A 291 9.31 -1.19 22.27
C GLU A 291 10.11 -0.26 21.32
N PHE A 292 9.63 0.95 21.09
CA PHE A 292 10.21 1.88 20.12
C PHE A 292 10.98 3.04 20.76
N PHE A 293 10.74 3.31 22.05
CA PHE A 293 11.34 4.47 22.75
C PHE A 293 11.99 4.02 24.06
N TYR A 294 13.19 4.58 24.35
CA TYR A 294 13.99 4.30 25.56
C TYR A 294 14.38 5.58 26.28
#